data_5e26121b400362bc7bb9543f221777a4
#
_entry.id   5e26121b400362bc7bb9543f221777a4
#
_cell.length_a   1.000
_cell.length_b   1.000
_cell.length_c   1.000
_cell.angle_alpha   90.00
_cell.angle_beta   90.00
_cell.angle_gamma   90.00
#
_symmetry.space_group_name_H-M   'P 1'
#
loop_
_entity.id
_entity.type
_entity.pdbx_description
1 polymer ?
#
loop_
_entity_poly.entity_id
_entity_poly.type
_entity_poly.pdbx_seq_one_letter_code
_entity_poly.pdbx_strand_id
1 'polypeptide(L)'
;MEVIEFLNLKHLSRELAGNLSGGQKKLLELGRTMMVDAKLVLLDEVGAGVNKTLLKEIGTAILRLNKEKGYTFCMIEHDMDFISRLCDPVIVMAEGSVLFKGTSDEVKNNEQVIESYLGRGFKIKKGDN
;
A
#
# COMPACT_ATOMS: atom_id res chain seq x y z
N MET A 1 -16.37 -17.62 -5.92
CA MET A 1 -17.42 -16.60 -5.86
C MET A 1 -17.15 -15.61 -4.72
N GLU A 2 -16.91 -16.07 -3.52
CA GLU A 2 -16.67 -15.25 -2.32
C GLU A 2 -15.53 -14.22 -2.48
N VAL A 3 -14.38 -14.60 -3.07
CA VAL A 3 -13.23 -13.68 -3.30
C VAL A 3 -13.59 -12.53 -4.24
N ILE A 4 -14.31 -12.81 -5.32
CA ILE A 4 -14.73 -11.80 -6.31
C ILE A 4 -15.72 -10.81 -5.69
N GLU A 5 -16.63 -11.29 -4.82
CA GLU A 5 -17.57 -10.44 -4.09
C GLU A 5 -16.85 -9.59 -3.05
N PHE A 6 -15.90 -10.17 -2.31
CA PHE A 6 -15.07 -9.45 -1.35
C PHE A 6 -14.34 -8.26 -1.96
N LEU A 7 -13.87 -8.40 -3.20
CA LEU A 7 -13.12 -7.39 -3.95
C LEU A 7 -14.00 -6.46 -4.80
N ASN A 8 -15.33 -6.57 -4.71
CA ASN A 8 -16.29 -5.83 -5.53
C ASN A 8 -16.10 -6.05 -7.06
N LEU A 9 -15.59 -7.21 -7.47
CA LEU A 9 -15.36 -7.56 -8.88
C LEU A 9 -16.48 -8.43 -9.48
N LYS A 10 -17.59 -8.66 -8.75
CA LYS A 10 -18.69 -9.54 -9.19
C LYS A 10 -19.26 -9.16 -10.57
N HIS A 11 -19.41 -7.87 -10.82
CA HIS A 11 -19.90 -7.34 -12.09
C HIS A 11 -18.97 -7.62 -13.28
N LEU A 12 -17.69 -7.95 -13.02
CA LEU A 12 -16.67 -8.27 -14.01
C LEU A 12 -16.36 -9.78 -14.09
N SER A 13 -17.12 -10.63 -13.38
CA SER A 13 -16.81 -12.05 -13.22
C SER A 13 -16.79 -12.85 -14.52
N ARG A 14 -17.40 -12.34 -15.60
CA ARG A 14 -17.43 -12.96 -16.94
C ARG A 14 -16.52 -12.25 -17.94
N GLU A 15 -15.86 -11.18 -17.53
CA GLU A 15 -14.92 -10.45 -18.37
C GLU A 15 -13.58 -11.18 -18.47
N LEU A 16 -12.94 -11.05 -19.63
CA LEU A 16 -11.56 -11.50 -19.78
C LEU A 16 -10.64 -10.60 -18.94
N ALA A 17 -9.69 -11.19 -18.21
CA ALA A 17 -8.74 -10.45 -17.39
C ALA A 17 -7.95 -9.39 -18.19
N GLY A 18 -7.76 -9.59 -19.48
CA GLY A 18 -7.16 -8.62 -20.38
C GLY A 18 -7.93 -7.30 -20.50
N ASN A 19 -9.27 -7.35 -20.38
CA ASN A 19 -10.16 -6.20 -20.51
C ASN A 19 -10.26 -5.36 -19.22
N LEU A 20 -9.73 -5.85 -18.11
CA LEU A 20 -9.75 -5.14 -16.85
C LEU A 20 -8.84 -3.90 -16.89
N SER A 21 -9.26 -2.82 -16.22
CA SER A 21 -8.40 -1.67 -15.98
C SER A 21 -7.18 -2.05 -15.11
N GLY A 22 -6.12 -1.22 -15.14
CA GLY A 22 -4.91 -1.48 -14.36
C GLY A 22 -5.17 -1.76 -12.89
N GLY A 23 -6.04 -0.98 -12.25
CA GLY A 23 -6.36 -1.20 -10.85
C GLY A 23 -7.30 -2.37 -10.57
N GLN A 24 -8.22 -2.69 -11.50
CA GLN A 24 -9.00 -3.93 -11.41
C GLN A 24 -8.10 -5.16 -11.50
N LYS A 25 -7.04 -5.09 -12.33
CA LYS A 25 -5.99 -6.13 -12.39
C LYS A 25 -5.26 -6.24 -11.04
N LYS A 26 -4.94 -5.13 -10.38
CA LYS A 26 -4.33 -5.14 -9.04
C LYS A 26 -5.25 -5.75 -7.97
N LEU A 27 -6.54 -5.45 -8.00
CA LEU A 27 -7.52 -6.12 -7.14
C LEU A 27 -7.61 -7.63 -7.44
N LEU A 28 -7.56 -8.02 -8.71
CA LEU A 28 -7.54 -9.42 -9.10
C LEU A 28 -6.27 -10.13 -8.61
N GLU A 29 -5.10 -9.49 -8.70
CA GLU A 29 -3.84 -10.00 -8.15
C GLU A 29 -3.94 -10.22 -6.62
N LEU A 30 -4.51 -9.26 -5.89
CA LEU A 30 -4.78 -9.41 -4.47
C LEU A 30 -5.75 -10.58 -4.20
N GLY A 31 -6.79 -10.73 -5.03
CA GLY A 31 -7.71 -11.86 -4.95
C GLY A 31 -7.04 -13.23 -5.12
N ARG A 32 -6.02 -13.31 -5.97
CA ARG A 32 -5.24 -14.55 -6.16
C ARG A 32 -4.50 -14.95 -4.88
N THR A 33 -4.04 -14.01 -4.06
CA THR A 33 -3.41 -14.34 -2.78
C THR A 33 -4.40 -14.96 -1.79
N MET A 34 -5.68 -14.60 -1.91
CA MET A 34 -6.74 -15.19 -1.08
C MET A 34 -7.05 -16.65 -1.43
N MET A 35 -6.66 -17.10 -2.64
CA MET A 35 -6.91 -18.48 -3.10
C MET A 35 -5.86 -19.48 -2.56
N VAL A 36 -4.76 -19.00 -1.98
CA VAL A 36 -3.64 -19.85 -1.50
C VAL A 36 -3.50 -19.85 0.02
N ASP A 37 -4.46 -19.33 0.77
CA ASP A 37 -4.44 -19.25 2.23
C ASP A 37 -3.10 -18.71 2.79
N ALA A 38 -2.60 -17.64 2.15
CA ALA A 38 -1.35 -17.03 2.53
C ALA A 38 -1.48 -16.32 3.88
N LYS A 39 -0.52 -16.52 4.77
CA LYS A 39 -0.44 -15.79 6.05
C LYS A 39 0.34 -14.49 5.93
N LEU A 40 1.30 -14.45 5.01
CA LEU A 40 2.12 -13.29 4.69
C LEU A 40 2.01 -12.99 3.20
N VAL A 41 1.69 -11.76 2.86
CA VAL A 41 1.60 -11.28 1.48
C VAL A 41 2.60 -10.15 1.30
N LEU A 42 3.46 -10.28 0.30
CA LEU A 42 4.43 -9.25 -0.09
C LEU A 42 3.85 -8.45 -1.25
N LEU A 43 3.77 -7.13 -1.10
CA LEU A 43 3.22 -6.21 -2.08
C LEU A 43 4.31 -5.23 -2.51
N ASP A 44 4.57 -5.17 -3.81
CA ASP A 44 5.57 -4.28 -4.39
C ASP A 44 4.87 -3.28 -5.32
N GLU A 45 4.90 -1.99 -4.90
CA GLU A 45 4.35 -0.84 -5.63
C GLU A 45 2.95 -1.07 -6.20
N VAL A 46 2.02 -1.55 -5.36
CA VAL A 46 0.64 -1.84 -5.80
C VAL A 46 -0.11 -0.59 -6.30
N GLY A 47 0.32 0.58 -5.86
CA GLY A 47 -0.23 1.87 -6.27
C GLY A 47 0.25 2.37 -7.64
N ALA A 48 1.28 1.75 -8.24
CA ALA A 48 1.86 2.23 -9.50
C ALA A 48 0.84 2.20 -10.65
N GLY A 49 0.60 3.35 -11.26
CA GLY A 49 -0.35 3.50 -12.38
C GLY A 49 -1.83 3.39 -12.00
N VAL A 50 -2.16 3.41 -10.72
CA VAL A 50 -3.51 3.33 -10.19
C VAL A 50 -4.03 4.73 -9.82
N ASN A 51 -5.27 5.06 -10.22
CA ASN A 51 -5.88 6.32 -9.80
C ASN A 51 -6.22 6.32 -8.30
N LYS A 52 -6.37 7.52 -7.70
CA LYS A 52 -6.58 7.68 -6.25
C LYS A 52 -7.80 6.95 -5.71
N THR A 53 -8.89 6.90 -6.47
CA THR A 53 -10.13 6.21 -6.05
C THR A 53 -9.88 4.72 -5.88
N LEU A 54 -9.28 4.11 -6.88
CA LEU A 54 -9.01 2.68 -6.90
C LEU A 54 -7.88 2.29 -5.92
N LEU A 55 -6.88 3.18 -5.72
CA LEU A 55 -5.88 3.01 -4.67
C LEU A 55 -6.51 2.96 -3.27
N LYS A 56 -7.56 3.77 -3.05
CA LYS A 56 -8.34 3.74 -1.82
C LYS A 56 -9.10 2.42 -1.66
N GLU A 57 -9.67 1.88 -2.74
CA GLU A 57 -10.35 0.58 -2.74
C GLU A 57 -9.38 -0.57 -2.44
N ILE A 58 -8.21 -0.59 -3.08
CA ILE A 58 -7.14 -1.55 -2.80
C ILE A 58 -6.73 -1.50 -1.32
N GLY A 59 -6.48 -0.31 -0.79
CA GLY A 59 -6.14 -0.14 0.63
C GLY A 59 -7.24 -0.62 1.57
N THR A 60 -8.50 -0.39 1.22
CA THR A 60 -9.64 -0.91 2.00
C THR A 60 -9.68 -2.44 1.98
N ALA A 61 -9.42 -3.05 0.83
CA ALA A 61 -9.36 -4.51 0.72
C ALA A 61 -8.21 -5.10 1.56
N ILE A 62 -7.02 -4.48 1.54
CA ILE A 62 -5.86 -4.87 2.35
C ILE A 62 -6.21 -4.80 3.84
N LEU A 63 -6.80 -3.70 4.32
CA LEU A 63 -7.21 -3.55 5.72
C LEU A 63 -8.25 -4.59 6.14
N ARG A 64 -9.21 -4.89 5.27
CA ARG A 64 -10.21 -5.92 5.53
C ARG A 64 -9.59 -7.31 5.60
N LEU A 65 -8.69 -7.65 4.68
CA LEU A 65 -7.95 -8.93 4.73
C LEU A 65 -7.13 -9.07 6.00
N ASN A 66 -6.46 -8.01 6.42
CA ASN A 66 -5.72 -8.01 7.68
C ASN A 66 -6.65 -8.23 8.88
N LYS A 67 -7.74 -7.43 9.00
CA LYS A 67 -8.61 -7.44 10.18
C LYS A 67 -9.57 -8.64 10.23
N GLU A 68 -10.15 -9.00 9.08
CA GLU A 68 -11.21 -10.02 9.01
C GLU A 68 -10.65 -11.43 8.77
N LYS A 69 -9.50 -11.54 8.09
CA LYS A 69 -8.91 -12.82 7.67
C LYS A 69 -7.54 -13.11 8.30
N GLY A 70 -6.97 -12.17 9.06
CA GLY A 70 -5.70 -12.36 9.76
C GLY A 70 -4.45 -12.37 8.87
N TYR A 71 -4.53 -11.80 7.67
CA TYR A 71 -3.37 -11.68 6.77
C TYR A 71 -2.35 -10.68 7.33
N THR A 72 -1.09 -11.01 7.20
CA THR A 72 0.01 -10.06 7.41
C THR A 72 0.49 -9.56 6.06
N PHE A 73 0.70 -8.23 5.95
CA PHE A 73 1.21 -7.61 4.73
C PHE A 73 2.57 -6.96 4.97
N CYS A 74 3.49 -7.17 4.04
CA CYS A 74 4.70 -6.36 3.93
C CYS A 74 4.62 -5.62 2.59
N MET A 75 4.63 -4.28 2.63
CA MET A 75 4.45 -3.43 1.46
C MET A 75 5.70 -2.62 1.17
N ILE A 76 6.08 -2.55 -0.10
CA ILE A 76 7.06 -1.59 -0.61
C ILE A 76 6.27 -0.54 -1.37
N GLU A 77 6.33 0.71 -0.91
CA GLU A 77 5.59 1.83 -1.48
C GLU A 77 6.33 3.15 -1.26
N HIS A 78 6.02 4.13 -2.06
CA HIS A 78 6.56 5.49 -1.95
C HIS A 78 5.49 6.56 -1.72
N ASP A 79 4.20 6.21 -1.81
CA ASP A 79 3.08 7.11 -1.46
C ASP A 79 2.91 7.13 0.07
N MET A 80 3.37 8.22 0.70
CA MET A 80 3.33 8.37 2.16
C MET A 80 1.92 8.42 2.73
N ASP A 81 0.94 8.89 1.97
CA ASP A 81 -0.46 8.91 2.43
C ASP A 81 -1.05 7.50 2.44
N PHE A 82 -0.70 6.71 1.43
CA PHE A 82 -1.09 5.30 1.36
C PHE A 82 -0.44 4.48 2.47
N ILE A 83 0.87 4.63 2.67
CA ILE A 83 1.64 3.97 3.75
C ILE A 83 1.05 4.33 5.12
N SER A 84 0.83 5.62 5.39
CA SER A 84 0.35 6.11 6.70
C SER A 84 -0.99 5.54 7.10
N ARG A 85 -1.81 5.23 6.12
CA ARG A 85 -3.15 4.67 6.34
C ARG A 85 -3.14 3.18 6.62
N LEU A 86 -2.15 2.46 6.11
CA LEU A 86 -2.15 0.99 6.07
C LEU A 86 -1.09 0.34 6.94
N CYS A 87 0.05 1.00 7.14
CA CYS A 87 1.25 0.39 7.68
C CYS A 87 1.59 0.88 9.09
N ASP A 88 1.90 -0.07 9.97
CA ASP A 88 2.52 0.13 11.25
C ASP A 88 3.26 -1.18 11.64
N PRO A 89 4.58 -1.15 11.87
CA PRO A 89 5.49 -0.01 11.72
C PRO A 89 5.84 0.31 10.25
N VAL A 90 6.38 1.50 10.02
CA VAL A 90 7.01 1.90 8.76
C VAL A 90 8.53 1.76 8.88
N ILE A 91 9.16 1.15 7.89
CA ILE A 91 10.61 0.99 7.78
C ILE A 91 11.08 1.79 6.58
N VAL A 92 11.95 2.76 6.80
CA VAL A 92 12.56 3.56 5.74
C VAL A 92 13.92 2.97 5.38
N MET A 93 14.14 2.73 4.11
CA MET A 93 15.41 2.24 3.58
C MET A 93 16.05 3.28 2.68
N ALA A 94 17.36 3.42 2.77
CA ALA A 94 18.17 4.23 1.87
C ALA A 94 19.52 3.53 1.63
N GLU A 95 20.02 3.57 0.39
CA GLU A 95 21.32 3.01 0.00
C GLU A 95 21.53 1.55 0.46
N GLY A 96 20.46 0.74 0.40
CA GLY A 96 20.50 -0.68 0.76
C GLY A 96 20.49 -0.97 2.27
N SER A 97 20.29 0.04 3.12
CA SER A 97 20.28 -0.07 4.58
C SER A 97 19.00 0.49 5.19
N VAL A 98 18.64 0.01 6.38
CA VAL A 98 17.54 0.60 7.17
C VAL A 98 18.00 1.94 7.73
N LEU A 99 17.35 3.00 7.30
CA LEU A 99 17.62 4.36 7.76
C LEU A 99 16.85 4.68 9.05
N PHE A 100 15.58 4.31 9.10
CA PHE A 100 14.70 4.58 10.23
C PHE A 100 13.58 3.54 10.32
N LYS A 101 13.07 3.31 11.53
CA LYS A 101 11.90 2.49 11.80
C LYS A 101 11.05 3.15 12.88
N GLY A 102 9.77 3.33 12.62
CA GLY A 102 8.84 3.93 13.58
C GLY A 102 7.42 3.95 13.06
N THR A 103 6.58 4.71 13.73
CA THR A 103 5.22 5.03 13.25
C THR A 103 5.28 5.94 12.03
N SER A 104 4.19 6.04 11.30
CA SER A 104 4.09 6.95 10.14
C SER A 104 4.38 8.42 10.51
N ASP A 105 3.93 8.85 11.68
CA ASP A 105 4.16 10.23 12.16
C ASP A 105 5.62 10.48 12.52
N GLU A 106 6.28 9.52 13.17
CA GLU A 106 7.71 9.60 13.46
C GLU A 106 8.53 9.66 12.17
N VAL A 107 8.19 8.83 11.18
CA VAL A 107 8.85 8.83 9.86
C VAL A 107 8.72 10.18 9.17
N LYS A 108 7.50 10.76 9.14
CA LYS A 108 7.24 12.06 8.49
C LYS A 108 7.99 13.23 9.13
N ASN A 109 8.29 13.14 10.41
CA ASN A 109 8.96 14.19 11.17
C ASN A 109 10.48 13.93 11.37
N ASN A 110 11.00 12.83 10.87
CA ASN A 110 12.41 12.50 10.99
C ASN A 110 13.26 13.26 9.96
N GLU A 111 14.20 14.07 10.44
CA GLU A 111 15.05 14.92 9.59
C GLU A 111 15.90 14.10 8.60
N GLN A 112 16.44 12.96 9.01
CA GLN A 112 17.25 12.10 8.14
C GLN A 112 16.41 11.49 7.01
N VAL A 113 15.14 11.12 7.30
CA VAL A 113 14.20 10.63 6.29
C VAL A 113 13.87 11.73 5.30
N ILE A 114 13.56 12.91 5.80
CA ILE A 114 13.24 14.08 4.96
C ILE A 114 14.42 14.42 4.04
N GLU A 115 15.64 14.46 4.55
CA GLU A 115 16.83 14.74 3.74
C GLU A 115 17.09 13.68 2.68
N SER A 116 16.86 12.40 2.98
CA SER A 116 17.07 11.30 2.03
C SER A 116 16.08 11.29 0.88
N TYR A 117 14.83 11.72 1.11
CA TYR A 117 13.77 11.74 0.08
C TYR A 117 13.69 13.06 -0.68
N LEU A 118 13.94 14.20 -0.03
CA LEU A 118 13.77 15.53 -0.61
C LEU A 118 15.10 16.19 -1.01
N GLY A 119 16.23 15.55 -0.68
CA GLY A 119 17.57 16.07 -0.92
C GLY A 119 18.01 17.10 0.12
N ARG A 120 19.33 17.25 0.27
CA ARG A 120 19.95 18.22 1.20
C ARG A 120 19.50 19.64 0.86
N GLY A 121 18.74 20.27 1.75
CA GLY A 121 18.32 21.67 1.60
C GLY A 121 16.82 21.92 1.70
N PHE A 122 15.99 20.89 1.81
CA PHE A 122 14.56 21.09 2.04
C PHE A 122 14.31 21.38 3.53
N LYS A 123 14.15 22.64 3.88
CA LYS A 123 13.67 23.05 5.21
C LYS A 123 12.15 23.05 5.21
N ILE A 124 11.55 22.19 6.02
CA ILE A 124 10.12 22.31 6.33
C ILE A 124 9.93 23.69 6.96
N LYS A 125 9.13 24.57 6.33
CA LYS A 125 8.59 25.74 7.02
C LYS A 125 7.79 25.23 8.20
N LYS A 126 8.36 25.29 9.41
CA LYS A 126 7.57 25.22 10.63
C LYS A 126 6.55 26.33 10.51
N GLY A 127 5.27 25.98 10.44
CA GLY A 127 4.20 26.96 10.50
C GLY A 127 4.36 27.77 11.78
N ASP A 128 4.53 29.07 11.58
CA ASP A 128 4.40 30.03 12.68
C ASP A 128 2.96 29.93 13.21
N ASN A 129 2.84 29.56 14.46
CA ASN A 129 1.64 29.76 15.25
C ASN A 129 1.49 31.24 15.58
#